data_efee2ce31200ab07106c7d04fd66548d
#
_entry.id   efee2ce31200ab07106c7d04fd66548d
#
_cell.length_a   1.000
_cell.length_b   1.000
_cell.length_c   1.000
_cell.angle_alpha   90.00
_cell.angle_beta   90.00
_cell.angle_gamma   90.00
#
_symmetry.space_group_name_H-M   'P 1'
#
loop_
_entity.id
_entity.type
_entity.pdbx_description
1 polymer ?
#
loop_
_entity_poly.entity_id
_entity_poly.type
_entity_poly.pdbx_seq_one_letter_code
_entity_poly.pdbx_strand_id
1 'polypeptide(L)'
;MSKQIIICDLDGTLCNCEHRVHHVRQSPKNWDAFYAGVKDDTVNEAVLHVLDNFLDSNYWSYELIFSSGRPERCRADTELWLWEHGFEKRCDRSFGPSLRSEDGYPYTLIMRKDGDYRPDYVVKQRMLDKYIDKERVLFAMDDRNQVVDMWRRNGITCFQVQDGNF
;
A
#
# COMPACT_ATOMS: atom_id res chain seq x y z
N MET A 1 20.12 6.90 13.51
CA MET A 1 18.69 6.91 13.86
C MET A 1 17.96 5.91 12.98
N SER A 2 16.98 5.16 13.50
CA SER A 2 16.14 4.28 12.68
C SER A 2 15.27 5.10 11.74
N LYS A 3 15.06 4.63 10.49
CA LYS A 3 14.16 5.29 9.52
C LYS A 3 12.73 5.32 10.06
N GLN A 4 12.01 6.41 9.80
CA GLN A 4 10.56 6.46 10.02
C GLN A 4 9.83 5.69 8.91
N ILE A 5 8.67 5.14 9.22
CA ILE A 5 7.88 4.34 8.31
C ILE A 5 6.71 5.16 7.78
N ILE A 6 6.54 5.16 6.47
CA ILE A 6 5.33 5.62 5.80
C ILE A 6 4.58 4.39 5.31
N ILE A 7 3.31 4.26 5.70
CA ILE A 7 2.44 3.17 5.24
C ILE A 7 1.49 3.73 4.18
N CYS A 8 1.35 3.04 3.06
CA CYS A 8 0.39 3.39 2.02
C CYS A 8 -0.40 2.15 1.60
N ASP A 9 -1.73 2.29 1.56
CA ASP A 9 -2.59 1.30 0.90
C ASP A 9 -2.52 1.45 -0.62
N LEU A 10 -3.01 0.45 -1.35
CA LEU A 10 -3.05 0.45 -2.81
C LEU A 10 -4.44 0.79 -3.35
N ASP A 11 -5.40 -0.13 -3.23
CA ASP A 11 -6.73 -0.03 -3.86
C ASP A 11 -7.59 1.08 -3.25
N GLY A 12 -7.89 2.13 -4.03
CA GLY A 12 -8.60 3.31 -3.56
C GLY A 12 -7.70 4.37 -2.93
N THR A 13 -6.42 4.10 -2.76
CA THR A 13 -5.43 5.02 -2.18
C THR A 13 -4.40 5.42 -3.23
N LEU A 14 -3.35 4.63 -3.48
CA LEU A 14 -2.38 4.90 -4.54
C LEU A 14 -2.91 4.49 -5.91
N CYS A 15 -3.69 3.40 -5.99
CA CYS A 15 -4.30 2.90 -7.21
C CYS A 15 -5.75 3.36 -7.31
N ASN A 16 -6.13 3.97 -8.42
CA ASN A 16 -7.53 4.20 -8.75
C ASN A 16 -8.10 2.92 -9.35
N CYS A 17 -8.93 2.23 -8.58
CA CYS A 17 -9.55 0.96 -8.96
C CYS A 17 -11.03 1.06 -9.37
N GLU A 18 -11.55 2.29 -9.64
CA GLU A 18 -12.97 2.51 -9.96
C GLU A 18 -13.45 1.70 -11.18
N HIS A 19 -12.60 1.50 -12.20
CA HIS A 19 -12.95 0.72 -13.38
C HIS A 19 -13.34 -0.72 -13.09
N ARG A 20 -12.92 -1.30 -11.95
CA ARG A 20 -13.18 -2.68 -11.53
C ARG A 20 -14.00 -2.82 -10.24
N VAL A 21 -14.31 -1.72 -9.54
CA VAL A 21 -15.09 -1.73 -8.28
C VAL A 21 -16.50 -2.32 -8.48
N HIS A 22 -17.10 -2.17 -9.67
CA HIS A 22 -18.40 -2.75 -9.97
C HIS A 22 -18.48 -4.26 -9.74
N HIS A 23 -17.36 -5.00 -9.91
CA HIS A 23 -17.32 -6.44 -9.65
C HIS A 23 -17.54 -6.81 -8.18
N VAL A 24 -17.27 -5.92 -7.25
CA VAL A 24 -17.42 -6.16 -5.80
C VAL A 24 -18.58 -5.37 -5.18
N ARG A 25 -19.19 -4.44 -5.93
CA ARG A 25 -20.46 -3.78 -5.56
C ARG A 25 -21.67 -4.63 -5.89
N GLN A 26 -21.56 -5.57 -6.83
CA GLN A 26 -22.62 -6.51 -7.18
C GLN A 26 -22.79 -7.65 -6.17
N SER A 27 -23.92 -8.38 -6.24
CA SER A 27 -24.16 -9.59 -5.45
C SER A 27 -24.50 -10.76 -6.42
N PRO A 28 -23.77 -11.90 -6.33
CA PRO A 28 -22.60 -12.13 -5.50
C PRO A 28 -21.39 -11.30 -5.96
N LYS A 29 -20.49 -10.99 -5.03
CA LYS A 29 -19.23 -10.29 -5.36
C LYS A 29 -18.33 -11.19 -6.21
N ASN A 30 -17.77 -10.64 -7.28
CA ASN A 30 -16.83 -11.34 -8.16
C ASN A 30 -15.39 -10.85 -7.89
N TRP A 31 -14.77 -11.42 -6.86
CA TRP A 31 -13.41 -11.05 -6.48
C TRP A 31 -12.35 -11.42 -7.52
N ASP A 32 -12.55 -12.51 -8.27
CA ASP A 32 -11.59 -12.92 -9.28
C ASP A 32 -11.56 -11.92 -10.45
N ALA A 33 -12.71 -11.47 -10.92
CA ALA A 33 -12.77 -10.41 -11.92
C ALA A 33 -12.23 -9.07 -11.39
N PHE A 34 -12.49 -8.74 -10.12
CA PHE A 34 -11.93 -7.55 -9.48
C PHE A 34 -10.40 -7.57 -9.48
N TYR A 35 -9.80 -8.68 -9.08
CA TYR A 35 -8.33 -8.78 -9.02
C TYR A 35 -7.67 -8.96 -10.38
N ALA A 36 -8.36 -9.48 -11.38
CA ALA A 36 -7.83 -9.61 -12.74
C ALA A 36 -7.51 -8.24 -13.40
N GLY A 37 -8.15 -7.18 -12.96
CA GLY A 37 -7.95 -5.82 -13.48
C GLY A 37 -6.86 -5.00 -12.78
N VAL A 38 -6.10 -5.59 -11.83
CA VAL A 38 -5.10 -4.86 -11.02
C VAL A 38 -4.06 -4.12 -11.86
N LYS A 39 -3.60 -4.73 -12.94
CA LYS A 39 -2.59 -4.17 -13.84
C LYS A 39 -3.06 -2.94 -14.63
N ASP A 40 -4.37 -2.75 -14.75
CA ASP A 40 -4.98 -1.68 -15.54
C ASP A 40 -5.40 -0.48 -14.66
N ASP A 41 -5.08 -0.49 -13.36
CA ASP A 41 -5.35 0.62 -12.44
C ASP A 41 -4.55 1.85 -12.86
N THR A 42 -5.17 3.02 -12.84
CA THR A 42 -4.44 4.29 -12.96
C THR A 42 -3.90 4.74 -11.59
N VAL A 43 -2.83 5.51 -11.60
CA VAL A 43 -2.26 6.04 -10.36
C VAL A 43 -3.08 7.22 -9.83
N ASN A 44 -3.19 7.33 -8.51
CA ASN A 44 -3.67 8.54 -7.86
C ASN A 44 -2.50 9.53 -7.74
N GLU A 45 -2.45 10.49 -8.66
CA GLU A 45 -1.36 11.47 -8.77
C GLU A 45 -1.15 12.28 -7.47
N ALA A 46 -2.22 12.58 -6.74
CA ALA A 46 -2.10 13.33 -5.48
C ALA A 46 -1.35 12.54 -4.41
N VAL A 47 -1.64 11.24 -4.29
CA VAL A 47 -0.95 10.35 -3.36
C VAL A 47 0.49 10.10 -3.81
N LEU A 48 0.70 9.89 -5.12
CA LEU A 48 2.04 9.73 -5.69
C LEU A 48 2.91 10.95 -5.38
N HIS A 49 2.43 12.18 -5.62
CA HIS A 49 3.16 13.39 -5.32
C HIS A 49 3.50 13.56 -3.83
N VAL A 50 2.62 13.12 -2.92
CA VAL A 50 2.93 13.11 -1.49
C VAL A 50 4.10 12.17 -1.20
N LEU A 51 4.06 10.94 -1.72
CA LEU A 51 5.13 9.96 -1.56
C LEU A 51 6.45 10.46 -2.15
N ASP A 52 6.43 10.99 -3.39
CA ASP A 52 7.61 11.55 -4.05
C ASP A 52 8.27 12.63 -3.20
N ASN A 53 7.48 13.59 -2.68
CA ASN A 53 8.03 14.67 -1.85
C ASN A 53 8.73 14.16 -0.59
N PHE A 54 8.18 13.13 0.06
CA PHE A 54 8.81 12.54 1.25
C PHE A 54 10.07 11.74 0.87
N LEU A 55 10.01 10.96 -0.19
CA LEU A 55 11.09 10.05 -0.60
C LEU A 55 12.24 10.80 -1.26
N ASP A 56 11.97 11.81 -2.11
CA ASP A 56 13.00 12.62 -2.75
C ASP A 56 13.78 13.49 -1.76
N SER A 57 13.06 14.15 -0.84
CA SER A 57 13.71 15.12 0.06
C SER A 57 14.58 14.46 1.13
N ASN A 58 14.27 13.24 1.55
CA ASN A 58 14.95 12.56 2.65
C ASN A 58 14.93 11.03 2.53
N TYR A 59 15.32 10.51 1.39
CA TYR A 59 15.40 9.07 1.09
C TYR A 59 15.97 8.21 2.23
N TRP A 60 16.98 8.75 2.94
CA TRP A 60 17.63 8.06 4.06
C TRP A 60 16.81 8.01 5.34
N SER A 61 15.80 8.88 5.45
CA SER A 61 15.01 9.06 6.67
C SER A 61 13.75 8.20 6.69
N TYR A 62 13.28 7.72 5.54
CA TYR A 62 12.00 7.03 5.43
C TYR A 62 12.13 5.61 4.87
N GLU A 63 11.20 4.78 5.28
CA GLU A 63 10.94 3.43 4.77
C GLU A 63 9.49 3.38 4.29
N LEU A 64 9.26 3.02 3.02
CA LEU A 64 7.93 2.89 2.45
C LEU A 64 7.43 1.45 2.60
N ILE A 65 6.24 1.29 3.18
CA ILE A 65 5.55 0.01 3.27
C ILE A 65 4.19 0.12 2.58
N PHE A 66 3.98 -0.68 1.54
CA PHE A 66 2.65 -0.91 1.00
C PHE A 66 1.95 -2.02 1.78
N SER A 67 0.79 -1.68 2.39
CA SER A 67 -0.03 -2.63 3.16
C SER A 67 -1.35 -2.85 2.42
N SER A 68 -1.47 -3.95 1.70
CA SER A 68 -2.58 -4.16 0.76
C SER A 68 -3.50 -5.33 1.14
N GLY A 69 -4.80 -5.10 0.96
CA GLY A 69 -5.84 -6.13 1.05
C GLY A 69 -5.86 -7.12 -0.12
N ARG A 70 -5.06 -6.90 -1.17
CA ARG A 70 -4.92 -7.83 -2.30
C ARG A 70 -4.34 -9.16 -1.84
N PRO A 71 -4.87 -10.31 -2.29
CA PRO A 71 -4.31 -11.63 -1.96
C PRO A 71 -2.94 -11.85 -2.63
N GLU A 72 -2.13 -12.72 -2.02
CA GLU A 72 -0.76 -13.04 -2.51
C GLU A 72 -0.73 -13.48 -3.98
N ARG A 73 -1.77 -14.13 -4.49
CA ARG A 73 -1.86 -14.49 -5.91
C ARG A 73 -1.80 -13.31 -6.88
N CYS A 74 -2.08 -12.10 -6.40
CA CYS A 74 -1.98 -10.86 -7.19
C CYS A 74 -0.61 -10.19 -7.09
N ARG A 75 0.37 -10.77 -6.38
CA ARG A 75 1.66 -10.15 -6.09
C ARG A 75 2.41 -9.77 -7.35
N ALA A 76 2.51 -10.67 -8.32
CA ALA A 76 3.27 -10.42 -9.55
C ALA A 76 2.73 -9.21 -10.32
N ASP A 77 1.41 -9.13 -10.52
CA ASP A 77 0.78 -8.01 -11.21
C ASP A 77 0.89 -6.71 -10.40
N THR A 78 0.82 -6.80 -9.07
CA THR A 78 0.98 -5.65 -8.18
C THR A 78 2.41 -5.11 -8.19
N GLU A 79 3.42 -5.99 -8.13
CA GLU A 79 4.83 -5.59 -8.20
C GLU A 79 5.20 -5.01 -9.56
N LEU A 80 4.64 -5.56 -10.65
CA LEU A 80 4.80 -5.01 -12.00
C LEU A 80 4.20 -3.60 -12.10
N TRP A 81 2.97 -3.43 -11.61
CA TRP A 81 2.30 -2.12 -11.58
C TRP A 81 3.11 -1.08 -10.78
N LEU A 82 3.61 -1.46 -9.60
CA LEU A 82 4.44 -0.59 -8.77
C LEU A 82 5.73 -0.19 -9.50
N TRP A 83 6.38 -1.13 -10.18
CA TRP A 83 7.58 -0.86 -10.96
C TRP A 83 7.31 0.13 -12.11
N GLU A 84 6.22 -0.03 -12.84
CA GLU A 84 5.82 0.87 -13.93
C GLU A 84 5.53 2.30 -13.44
N HIS A 85 5.22 2.46 -12.14
CA HIS A 85 4.95 3.76 -11.50
C HIS A 85 6.11 4.26 -10.62
N GLY A 86 7.32 3.77 -10.85
CA GLY A 86 8.54 4.30 -10.23
C GLY A 86 8.86 3.75 -8.84
N PHE A 87 8.30 2.61 -8.45
CA PHE A 87 8.63 1.94 -7.20
C PHE A 87 9.43 0.67 -7.45
N GLU A 88 10.59 0.53 -6.80
CA GLU A 88 11.44 -0.65 -6.92
C GLU A 88 11.37 -1.54 -5.69
N LYS A 89 11.23 -2.87 -5.90
CA LYS A 89 11.24 -3.83 -4.81
C LYS A 89 12.59 -3.82 -4.10
N ARG A 90 12.57 -3.69 -2.79
CA ARG A 90 13.76 -3.76 -1.96
C ARG A 90 14.44 -5.12 -2.11
N CYS A 91 15.55 -5.18 -2.82
CA CYS A 91 16.40 -6.36 -2.84
C CYS A 91 17.20 -6.43 -1.54
N ASP A 92 17.28 -7.61 -0.91
CA ASP A 92 18.09 -7.91 0.29
C ASP A 92 19.62 -7.85 0.01
N ARG A 93 20.03 -6.94 -0.85
CA ARG A 93 21.45 -6.76 -1.13
C ARG A 93 21.94 -5.50 -0.44
N SER A 94 22.89 -5.69 0.44
CA SER A 94 23.80 -4.73 1.06
C SER A 94 24.60 -3.92 0.02
N PHE A 95 23.93 -3.21 -0.87
CA PHE A 95 24.55 -2.20 -1.69
C PHE A 95 24.35 -0.84 -1.04
N GLY A 96 25.50 -0.15 -0.92
CA GLY A 96 25.57 1.16 -0.33
C GLY A 96 24.65 2.19 -0.99
N PRO A 97 24.74 3.44 -0.53
CA PRO A 97 23.79 4.49 -0.83
C PRO A 97 23.73 4.75 -2.34
N SER A 98 22.84 4.08 -3.03
CA SER A 98 22.43 4.54 -4.35
C SER A 98 21.48 5.71 -4.11
N LEU A 99 21.97 6.91 -4.39
CA LEU A 99 21.13 8.04 -4.78
C LEU A 99 20.07 7.49 -5.73
N ARG A 100 18.82 8.03 -5.70
CA ARG A 100 17.74 7.71 -6.65
C ARG A 100 18.32 6.97 -7.83
N SER A 101 18.27 5.63 -7.79
CA SER A 101 18.69 4.87 -8.95
C SER A 101 17.72 5.28 -10.05
N GLU A 102 18.15 5.28 -11.30
CA GLU A 102 17.25 5.45 -12.43
C GLU A 102 16.06 4.48 -12.36
N ASP A 103 16.06 3.58 -11.37
CA ASP A 103 15.22 2.43 -11.12
C ASP A 103 14.06 2.62 -10.11
N GLY A 104 13.91 3.78 -9.44
CA GLY A 104 12.75 4.09 -8.58
C GLY A 104 12.95 4.00 -7.05
N TYR A 105 11.86 4.14 -6.29
CA TYR A 105 11.87 4.15 -4.83
C TYR A 105 11.72 2.75 -4.24
N PRO A 106 12.62 2.32 -3.31
CA PRO A 106 12.51 1.01 -2.68
C PRO A 106 11.35 0.95 -1.70
N TYR A 107 10.61 -0.14 -1.74
CA TYR A 107 9.47 -0.41 -0.88
C TYR A 107 9.50 -1.81 -0.27
N THR A 108 8.67 -2.01 0.76
CA THR A 108 8.26 -3.32 1.27
C THR A 108 6.78 -3.52 0.97
N LEU A 109 6.40 -4.64 0.37
CA LEU A 109 5.01 -4.97 0.06
C LEU A 109 4.50 -6.09 0.97
N ILE A 110 3.49 -5.78 1.78
CA ILE A 110 2.80 -6.73 2.65
C ILE A 110 1.39 -6.93 2.11
N MET A 111 1.05 -8.17 1.79
CA MET A 111 -0.22 -8.53 1.17
C MET A 111 -1.02 -9.51 2.03
N ARG A 112 -2.32 -9.58 1.77
CA ARG A 112 -3.23 -10.56 2.36
C ARG A 112 -2.81 -11.97 1.93
N LYS A 113 -2.78 -12.92 2.85
CA LYS A 113 -2.58 -14.34 2.50
C LYS A 113 -3.74 -14.86 1.65
N ASP A 114 -3.44 -15.73 0.70
CA ASP A 114 -4.48 -16.44 -0.04
C ASP A 114 -5.36 -17.25 0.91
N GLY A 115 -6.66 -17.22 0.65
CA GLY A 115 -7.65 -17.88 1.52
C GLY A 115 -7.97 -17.13 2.83
N ASP A 116 -7.45 -15.95 3.04
CA ASP A 116 -7.84 -15.11 4.18
C ASP A 116 -9.02 -14.20 3.81
N TYR A 117 -10.23 -14.60 4.18
CA TYR A 117 -11.48 -13.88 3.87
C TYR A 117 -11.95 -12.93 4.98
N ARG A 118 -11.10 -12.68 5.98
CA ARG A 118 -11.46 -11.75 7.08
C ARG A 118 -11.59 -10.32 6.58
N PRO A 119 -12.33 -9.47 7.31
CA PRO A 119 -12.40 -8.04 7.01
C PRO A 119 -11.02 -7.41 6.90
N ASP A 120 -10.88 -6.42 6.03
CA ASP A 120 -9.60 -5.81 5.68
C ASP A 120 -8.87 -5.21 6.88
N TYR A 121 -9.61 -4.53 7.76
CA TYR A 121 -9.04 -3.97 8.99
C TYR A 121 -8.46 -5.05 9.93
N VAL A 122 -9.00 -6.27 9.94
CA VAL A 122 -8.45 -7.40 10.72
C VAL A 122 -7.15 -7.89 10.11
N VAL A 123 -7.10 -7.95 8.77
CA VAL A 123 -5.91 -8.38 8.04
C VAL A 123 -4.78 -7.37 8.23
N LYS A 124 -5.07 -6.08 8.03
CA LYS A 124 -4.08 -4.99 8.19
C LYS A 124 -3.63 -4.82 9.66
N GLN A 125 -4.51 -5.06 10.65
CA GLN A 125 -4.09 -5.11 12.06
C GLN A 125 -3.03 -6.18 12.28
N ARG A 126 -3.20 -7.38 11.72
CA ARG A 126 -2.20 -8.45 11.82
C ARG A 126 -0.90 -8.13 11.08
N MET A 127 -0.99 -7.41 9.95
CA MET A 127 0.20 -6.94 9.25
C MET A 127 0.99 -5.96 10.13
N LEU A 128 0.29 -5.03 10.78
CA LEU A 128 0.89 -4.11 11.74
C LEU A 128 1.58 -4.87 12.88
N ASP A 129 0.83 -5.75 13.57
CA ASP A 129 1.32 -6.45 14.77
C ASP A 129 2.54 -7.34 14.48
N LYS A 130 2.63 -7.89 13.26
CA LYS A 130 3.63 -8.89 12.92
C LYS A 130 4.86 -8.34 12.21
N TYR A 131 4.69 -7.32 11.39
CA TYR A 131 5.72 -6.93 10.42
C TYR A 131 6.16 -5.47 10.54
N ILE A 132 5.41 -4.64 11.29
CA ILE A 132 5.62 -3.19 11.32
C ILE A 132 5.92 -2.74 12.75
N ASP A 133 7.03 -2.06 12.94
CA ASP A 133 7.34 -1.39 14.19
C ASP A 133 6.53 -0.09 14.27
N LYS A 134 5.41 -0.14 14.99
CA LYS A 134 4.45 0.97 15.06
C LYS A 134 5.03 2.26 15.66
N GLU A 135 6.04 2.15 16.52
CA GLU A 135 6.69 3.32 17.15
C GLU A 135 7.50 4.13 16.11
N ARG A 136 7.82 3.51 14.98
CA ARG A 136 8.52 4.16 13.87
C ARG A 136 7.58 4.72 12.81
N VAL A 137 6.27 4.42 12.89
CA VAL A 137 5.32 4.87 11.87
C VAL A 137 5.10 6.37 12.01
N LEU A 138 5.43 7.11 10.94
CA LEU A 138 5.18 8.54 10.85
C LEU A 138 3.70 8.79 10.57
N PHE A 139 3.16 8.14 9.54
CA PHE A 139 1.74 8.15 9.19
C PHE A 139 1.37 6.97 8.29
N ALA A 140 0.07 6.74 8.15
CA ALA A 140 -0.53 5.87 7.15
C ALA A 140 -1.42 6.67 6.19
N MET A 141 -1.58 6.19 4.95
CA MET A 141 -2.59 6.64 3.98
C MET A 141 -3.48 5.47 3.59
N ASP A 142 -4.78 5.65 3.68
CA ASP A 142 -5.78 4.62 3.40
C ASP A 142 -7.10 5.30 3.01
N ASP A 143 -8.00 4.60 2.33
CA ASP A 143 -9.32 5.13 1.96
C ASP A 143 -10.45 4.57 2.84
N ARG A 144 -10.36 3.30 3.23
CA ARG A 144 -11.44 2.57 3.91
C ARG A 144 -11.67 3.03 5.33
N ASN A 145 -12.89 3.50 5.64
CA ASN A 145 -13.26 3.99 6.97
C ASN A 145 -12.83 3.03 8.10
N GLN A 146 -13.11 1.73 7.96
CA GLN A 146 -12.79 0.72 8.99
C GLN A 146 -11.28 0.54 9.18
N VAL A 147 -10.49 0.70 8.12
CA VAL A 147 -9.03 0.58 8.16
C VAL A 147 -8.41 1.87 8.73
N VAL A 148 -8.90 3.03 8.31
CA VAL A 148 -8.52 4.32 8.88
C VAL A 148 -8.76 4.35 10.39
N ASP A 149 -9.91 3.87 10.84
CA ASP A 149 -10.23 3.73 12.27
C ASP A 149 -9.28 2.76 12.99
N MET A 150 -8.89 1.69 12.30
CA MET A 150 -7.91 0.73 12.84
C MET A 150 -6.55 1.39 13.03
N TRP A 151 -6.01 2.10 12.03
CA TRP A 151 -4.74 2.82 12.15
C TRP A 151 -4.79 3.82 13.31
N ARG A 152 -5.84 4.65 13.37
CA ARG A 152 -6.01 5.67 14.41
C ARG A 152 -6.12 5.08 15.82
N ARG A 153 -6.82 3.95 15.99
CA ARG A 153 -6.91 3.21 17.27
C ARG A 153 -5.56 2.65 17.75
N ASN A 154 -4.63 2.41 16.85
CA ASN A 154 -3.26 2.01 17.18
C ASN A 154 -2.33 3.21 17.44
N GLY A 155 -2.87 4.44 17.50
CA GLY A 155 -2.09 5.66 17.73
C GLY A 155 -1.37 6.19 16.48
N ILE A 156 -1.65 5.62 15.30
CA ILE A 156 -1.04 6.03 14.04
C ILE A 156 -1.87 7.12 13.39
N THR A 157 -1.24 8.26 13.06
CA THR A 157 -1.87 9.29 12.22
C THR A 157 -2.21 8.68 10.87
N CYS A 158 -3.48 8.75 10.46
CA CYS A 158 -3.92 8.24 9.16
C CYS A 158 -4.60 9.35 8.36
N PHE A 159 -4.03 9.62 7.19
CA PHE A 159 -4.64 10.49 6.18
C PHE A 159 -5.60 9.65 5.35
N GLN A 160 -6.89 9.95 5.46
CA GLN A 160 -7.91 9.33 4.63
C GLN A 160 -7.99 10.05 3.29
N VAL A 161 -7.68 9.36 2.20
CA VAL A 161 -7.54 9.99 0.89
C VAL A 161 -8.88 10.17 0.16
N GLN A 162 -9.88 9.38 0.51
CA GLN A 162 -11.26 9.49 0.02
C GLN A 162 -12.22 8.71 0.93
N ASP A 163 -13.53 8.92 0.77
CA ASP A 163 -14.53 8.15 1.49
C ASP A 163 -14.58 6.69 0.97
N GLY A 164 -14.22 5.76 1.84
CA GLY A 164 -14.19 4.33 1.55
C GLY A 164 -15.23 3.53 2.33
N ASN A 165 -16.50 3.73 1.98
CA ASN A 165 -17.64 3.12 2.69
C ASN A 165 -18.18 1.89 1.96
N PHE A 166 -17.32 0.94 1.57
CA PHE A 166 -17.69 -0.27 0.81
C PHE A 166 -17.01 -1.55 1.31
#